data_79b78f39813bfe593ac8da07ef9184b0
#
_entry.id   79b78f39813bfe593ac8da07ef9184b0
#
_cell.length_a   1.000
_cell.length_b   1.000
_cell.length_c   1.000
_cell.angle_alpha   90.00
_cell.angle_beta   90.00
_cell.angle_gamma   90.00
#
_symmetry.space_group_name_H-M   'P 1'
#
loop_
_entity.id
_entity.type
_entity.pdbx_description
1 polymer ?
#
loop_
_entity_poly.entity_id
_entity_poly.type
_entity_poly.pdbx_seq_one_letter_code
_entity_poly.pdbx_strand_id
1 'polypeptide(L)'
;VPDAHPPVTLREFRLTDLPFIGAIVAEALHEHYDPSLYGSLSTEWPTGFLVAADPLDVPTGFLLGVNQVEGEARVLMFAVERRQRAQGVGTLLMSTFLERCRGRGFRRVTLEVRVSNATAIRFYSRYQFSVVDLLRAYYSDGENGYQMACDLR
;
A
#
# COMPACT_ATOMS: atom_id res chain seq x y z
N VAL A 1 -0.46 16.74 21.21
CA VAL A 1 -1.76 17.05 20.62
C VAL A 1 -2.34 15.79 20.02
N PRO A 2 -3.46 15.30 20.57
CA PRO A 2 -4.01 13.99 20.14
C PRO A 2 -4.34 13.92 18.65
N ASP A 3 -4.65 15.04 18.04
CA ASP A 3 -5.12 15.10 16.65
C ASP A 3 -4.03 15.57 15.68
N ALA A 4 -2.77 15.54 16.10
CA ALA A 4 -1.67 15.91 15.23
C ALA A 4 -1.58 14.94 14.05
N HIS A 5 -1.76 15.45 12.85
CA HIS A 5 -1.51 14.68 11.64
C HIS A 5 -0.02 14.45 11.47
N PRO A 6 0.39 13.31 10.91
CA PRO A 6 1.80 13.11 10.61
C PRO A 6 2.30 14.25 9.71
N PRO A 7 3.55 14.72 9.89
CA PRO A 7 4.09 15.83 9.10
C PRO A 7 4.47 15.36 7.69
N VAL A 8 3.50 14.86 6.95
CA VAL A 8 3.69 14.36 5.59
C VAL A 8 2.61 14.94 4.68
N THR A 9 2.96 15.03 3.41
CA THR A 9 2.03 15.38 2.33
C THR A 9 1.87 14.16 1.43
N LEU A 10 0.63 13.85 1.05
CA LEU A 10 0.38 12.81 0.06
C LEU A 10 0.41 13.41 -1.34
N ARG A 11 1.08 12.73 -2.24
CA ARG A 11 1.16 13.10 -3.64
C ARG A 11 1.34 11.87 -4.52
N GLU A 12 1.28 12.06 -5.83
CA GLU A 12 1.56 10.97 -6.76
C GLU A 12 3.05 10.69 -6.86
N PHE A 13 3.37 9.48 -7.25
CA PHE A 13 4.73 9.02 -7.47
C PHE A 13 5.42 9.84 -8.58
N ARG A 14 6.72 10.09 -8.40
CA ARG A 14 7.62 10.70 -9.39
C ARG A 14 8.81 9.78 -9.61
N LEU A 15 9.41 9.82 -10.78
CA LEU A 15 10.60 9.01 -11.06
C LEU A 15 11.75 9.27 -10.08
N THR A 16 11.86 10.52 -9.60
CA THR A 16 12.86 10.90 -8.60
C THR A 16 12.67 10.22 -7.25
N ASP A 17 11.51 9.59 -7.01
CA ASP A 17 11.25 8.84 -5.78
C ASP A 17 11.88 7.45 -5.78
N LEU A 18 12.31 6.94 -6.93
CA LEU A 18 12.76 5.55 -7.07
C LEU A 18 13.80 5.11 -6.04
N PRO A 19 14.88 5.87 -5.77
CA PRO A 19 15.86 5.43 -4.78
C PRO A 19 15.26 5.27 -3.38
N PHE A 20 14.34 6.15 -3.00
CA PHE A 20 13.69 6.11 -1.69
C PHE A 20 12.69 4.98 -1.60
N ILE A 21 11.87 4.79 -2.64
CA ILE A 21 10.90 3.68 -2.70
C ILE A 21 11.64 2.34 -2.64
N GLY A 22 12.71 2.18 -3.40
CA GLY A 22 13.52 0.97 -3.37
C GLY A 22 14.10 0.66 -2.01
N ALA A 23 14.58 1.68 -1.30
CA ALA A 23 15.11 1.54 0.05
C ALA A 23 14.02 1.13 1.05
N ILE A 24 12.82 1.71 0.95
CA ILE A 24 11.67 1.37 1.81
C ILE A 24 11.25 -0.08 1.57
N VAL A 25 11.17 -0.51 0.32
CA VAL A 25 10.80 -1.88 -0.04
C VAL A 25 11.82 -2.87 0.50
N ALA A 26 13.11 -2.60 0.34
CA ALA A 26 14.17 -3.47 0.81
C ALA A 26 14.13 -3.64 2.34
N GLU A 27 13.92 -2.55 3.07
CA GLU A 27 13.87 -2.55 4.55
C GLU A 27 12.58 -3.17 5.06
N ALA A 28 11.43 -2.78 4.52
CA ALA A 28 10.13 -3.17 5.06
C ALA A 28 9.63 -4.52 4.55
N LEU A 29 9.89 -4.85 3.29
CA LEU A 29 9.38 -6.05 2.65
C LEU A 29 10.47 -7.09 2.38
N HIS A 30 11.74 -6.73 2.59
CA HIS A 30 12.91 -7.59 2.32
C HIS A 30 12.94 -8.08 0.87
N GLU A 31 12.54 -7.21 -0.07
CA GLU A 31 12.47 -7.53 -1.48
C GLU A 31 13.11 -6.44 -2.33
N HIS A 32 13.40 -6.78 -3.58
CA HIS A 32 13.92 -5.86 -4.57
C HIS A 32 13.13 -6.04 -5.86
N TYR A 33 12.70 -4.95 -6.46
CA TYR A 33 11.97 -4.96 -7.71
C TYR A 33 12.71 -4.13 -8.73
N ASP A 34 12.56 -4.50 -10.00
CA ASP A 34 13.11 -3.72 -11.11
C ASP A 34 12.46 -2.32 -11.09
N PRO A 35 13.26 -1.25 -11.13
CA PRO A 35 12.71 0.12 -11.16
C PRO A 35 11.69 0.37 -12.26
N SER A 36 11.80 -0.32 -13.41
CA SER A 36 10.85 -0.19 -14.51
C SER A 36 9.43 -0.60 -14.12
N LEU A 37 9.27 -1.49 -13.14
CA LEU A 37 7.95 -1.90 -12.65
C LEU A 37 7.19 -0.70 -12.08
N TYR A 38 7.86 0.10 -11.25
CA TYR A 38 7.22 1.27 -10.64
C TYR A 38 6.80 2.29 -11.68
N GLY A 39 7.65 2.55 -12.67
CA GLY A 39 7.34 3.47 -13.75
C GLY A 39 6.15 3.01 -14.58
N SER A 40 6.12 1.73 -14.95
CA SER A 40 5.02 1.16 -15.73
C SER A 40 3.69 1.26 -14.98
N LEU A 41 3.68 0.87 -13.71
CA LEU A 41 2.45 0.88 -12.91
C LEU A 41 1.96 2.30 -12.63
N SER A 42 2.89 3.26 -12.46
CA SER A 42 2.50 4.67 -12.28
C SER A 42 1.86 5.25 -13.53
N THR A 43 2.26 4.77 -14.71
CA THR A 43 1.69 5.20 -15.98
C THR A 43 0.28 4.63 -16.18
N GLU A 44 0.07 3.37 -15.78
CA GLU A 44 -1.22 2.71 -15.92
C GLU A 44 -2.31 3.32 -15.05
N TRP A 45 -1.98 3.66 -13.81
CA TRP A 45 -2.94 4.25 -12.87
C TRP A 45 -2.23 5.24 -11.94
N PRO A 46 -1.93 6.47 -12.41
CA PRO A 46 -1.15 7.44 -11.63
C PRO A 46 -1.77 7.78 -10.28
N THR A 47 -3.09 7.93 -10.21
CA THR A 47 -3.77 8.28 -8.95
C THR A 47 -3.84 7.14 -7.95
N GLY A 48 -3.49 5.92 -8.37
CA GLY A 48 -3.41 4.76 -7.51
C GLY A 48 -2.03 4.55 -6.87
N PHE A 49 -1.04 5.35 -7.24
CA PHE A 49 0.30 5.27 -6.68
C PHE A 49 0.53 6.50 -5.78
N LEU A 50 0.27 6.32 -4.48
CA LEU A 50 0.36 7.37 -3.48
C LEU A 50 1.71 7.34 -2.78
N VAL A 51 2.33 8.51 -2.64
CA VAL A 51 3.58 8.68 -1.88
C VAL A 51 3.31 9.64 -0.73
N ALA A 52 3.73 9.27 0.47
CA ALA A 52 3.76 10.15 1.61
C ALA A 52 5.17 10.75 1.72
N ALA A 53 5.27 12.06 1.59
CA ALA A 53 6.55 12.77 1.62
C ALA A 53 6.65 13.66 2.85
N ASP A 54 7.84 13.74 3.42
CA ASP A 54 8.12 14.60 4.57
C ASP A 54 8.21 16.08 4.16
N PRO A 55 8.44 17.02 5.10
CA PRO A 55 8.55 18.45 4.75
C PRO A 55 9.66 18.79 3.76
N LEU A 56 10.65 17.92 3.59
CA LEU A 56 11.72 18.08 2.60
C LEU A 56 11.39 17.37 1.28
N ASP A 57 10.14 16.92 1.12
CA ASP A 57 9.66 16.18 -0.05
C ASP A 57 10.33 14.82 -0.26
N VAL A 58 10.84 14.22 0.82
CA VAL A 58 11.45 12.88 0.78
C VAL A 58 10.39 11.83 1.11
N PRO A 59 10.22 10.79 0.26
CA PRO A 59 9.27 9.73 0.54
C PRO A 59 9.57 8.98 1.83
N THR A 60 8.55 8.81 2.67
CA THR A 60 8.61 8.06 3.93
C THR A 60 7.67 6.87 3.94
N GLY A 61 6.79 6.78 2.97
CA GLY A 61 5.88 5.66 2.80
C GLY A 61 5.18 5.77 1.46
N PHE A 62 4.58 4.67 1.04
CA PHE A 62 3.85 4.66 -0.22
C PHE A 62 2.80 3.54 -0.24
N LEU A 63 1.84 3.69 -1.11
CA LEU A 63 0.87 2.65 -1.43
C LEU A 63 0.74 2.61 -2.95
N LEU A 64 1.02 1.45 -3.53
CA LEU A 64 0.91 1.22 -4.97
C LEU A 64 -0.30 0.33 -5.23
N GLY A 65 -1.34 0.91 -5.82
CA GLY A 65 -2.54 0.21 -6.24
C GLY A 65 -2.53 -0.09 -7.72
N VAL A 66 -3.22 -1.15 -8.11
CA VAL A 66 -3.48 -1.52 -9.51
C VAL A 66 -4.97 -1.78 -9.68
N ASN A 67 -5.48 -1.58 -10.90
CA ASN A 67 -6.89 -1.77 -11.23
C ASN A 67 -7.06 -2.68 -12.45
N GLN A 68 -6.47 -3.86 -12.38
CA GLN A 68 -6.43 -4.82 -13.50
C GLN A 68 -7.75 -5.57 -13.69
N VAL A 69 -8.63 -5.56 -12.69
CA VAL A 69 -9.95 -6.16 -12.75
C VAL A 69 -11.01 -5.07 -12.70
N GLU A 70 -11.98 -5.12 -13.60
CA GLU A 70 -13.02 -4.10 -13.67
C GLU A 70 -13.78 -3.98 -12.35
N GLY A 71 -13.92 -2.75 -11.86
CA GLY A 71 -14.63 -2.46 -10.62
C GLY A 71 -13.87 -2.80 -9.35
N GLU A 72 -12.62 -3.27 -9.47
CA GLU A 72 -11.79 -3.64 -8.33
C GLU A 72 -10.43 -2.95 -8.38
N ALA A 73 -9.91 -2.62 -7.22
CA ALA A 73 -8.53 -2.21 -7.05
C ALA A 73 -7.81 -3.25 -6.21
N ARG A 74 -6.50 -3.36 -6.39
CA ARG A 74 -5.64 -4.23 -5.59
C ARG A 74 -4.49 -3.41 -5.04
N VAL A 75 -4.24 -3.54 -3.75
CA VAL A 75 -3.04 -2.99 -3.13
C VAL A 75 -1.89 -3.95 -3.44
N LEU A 76 -1.03 -3.56 -4.39
CA LEU A 76 0.09 -4.39 -4.80
C LEU A 76 1.25 -4.31 -3.80
N MET A 77 1.57 -3.09 -3.37
CA MET A 77 2.61 -2.83 -2.38
C MET A 77 2.18 -1.70 -1.45
N PHE A 78 2.53 -1.85 -0.18
CA PHE A 78 2.22 -0.85 0.83
C PHE A 78 3.28 -0.95 1.93
N ALA A 79 4.02 0.11 2.13
CA ALA A 79 5.11 0.13 3.10
C ALA A 79 5.35 1.52 3.63
N VAL A 80 5.76 1.60 4.90
CA VAL A 80 6.13 2.84 5.57
C VAL A 80 7.52 2.66 6.17
N GLU A 81 8.36 3.67 6.04
CA GLU A 81 9.69 3.70 6.63
C GLU A 81 9.60 3.43 8.14
N ARG A 82 10.58 2.68 8.66
CA ARG A 82 10.57 2.27 10.07
C ARG A 82 10.33 3.43 11.03
N ARG A 83 11.01 4.56 10.83
CA ARG A 83 10.89 5.73 11.73
C ARG A 83 9.50 6.37 11.71
N GLN A 84 8.76 6.16 10.64
CA GLN A 84 7.43 6.74 10.46
C GLN A 84 6.30 5.76 10.79
N ARG A 85 6.63 4.53 11.15
CA ARG A 85 5.63 3.56 11.61
C ARG A 85 5.06 4.01 12.95
N ALA A 86 3.79 3.75 13.17
CA ALA A 86 3.04 4.21 14.33
C ALA A 86 2.85 5.73 14.41
N GLN A 87 3.22 6.47 13.36
CA GLN A 87 3.01 7.92 13.26
C GLN A 87 1.75 8.28 12.46
N GLY A 88 0.95 7.29 12.07
CA GLY A 88 -0.27 7.51 11.31
C GLY A 88 -0.09 7.64 9.80
N VAL A 89 1.13 7.49 9.28
CA VAL A 89 1.38 7.58 7.83
C VAL A 89 0.65 6.48 7.07
N GLY A 90 0.72 5.24 7.57
CA GLY A 90 0.00 4.12 6.95
C GLY A 90 -1.50 4.33 6.95
N THR A 91 -2.05 4.86 8.05
CA THR A 91 -3.45 5.21 8.16
C THR A 91 -3.86 6.24 7.11
N LEU A 92 -3.05 7.28 6.94
CA LEU A 92 -3.32 8.33 5.96
C LEU A 92 -3.30 7.78 4.54
N LEU A 93 -2.30 6.96 4.21
CA LEU A 93 -2.19 6.34 2.89
C LEU A 93 -3.39 5.44 2.59
N MET A 94 -3.73 4.54 3.51
CA MET A 94 -4.83 3.59 3.29
C MET A 94 -6.18 4.30 3.22
N SER A 95 -6.46 5.22 4.14
CA SER A 95 -7.72 5.97 4.16
C SER A 95 -7.92 6.75 2.86
N THR A 96 -6.87 7.42 2.40
CA THR A 96 -6.91 8.20 1.15
C THR A 96 -7.12 7.30 -0.05
N PHE A 97 -6.43 6.17 -0.09
CA PHE A 97 -6.57 5.21 -1.18
C PHE A 97 -8.00 4.68 -1.28
N LEU A 98 -8.57 4.24 -0.16
CA LEU A 98 -9.94 3.72 -0.13
C LEU A 98 -10.96 4.79 -0.55
N GLU A 99 -10.76 6.03 -0.10
CA GLU A 99 -11.61 7.14 -0.48
C GLU A 99 -11.57 7.41 -1.99
N ARG A 100 -10.38 7.36 -2.58
CA ARG A 100 -10.22 7.50 -4.04
C ARG A 100 -10.91 6.37 -4.78
N CYS A 101 -10.79 5.15 -4.30
CA CYS A 101 -11.46 4.00 -4.90
C CYS A 101 -12.99 4.15 -4.86
N ARG A 102 -13.53 4.62 -3.75
CA ARG A 102 -14.98 4.92 -3.64
C ARG A 102 -15.38 6.00 -4.64
N GLY A 103 -14.60 7.07 -4.74
CA GLY A 103 -14.86 8.16 -5.69
C GLY A 103 -14.83 7.72 -7.15
N ARG A 104 -14.05 6.68 -7.47
CA ARG A 104 -14.00 6.08 -8.80
C ARG A 104 -15.14 5.07 -9.05
N GLY A 105 -15.96 4.80 -8.04
CA GLY A 105 -17.04 3.83 -8.15
C GLY A 105 -16.59 2.37 -8.07
N PHE A 106 -15.38 2.11 -7.60
CA PHE A 106 -14.93 0.73 -7.39
C PHE A 106 -15.75 0.09 -6.27
N ARG A 107 -16.07 -1.19 -6.46
CA ARG A 107 -16.89 -1.94 -5.49
C ARG A 107 -16.05 -2.67 -4.44
N ARG A 108 -14.76 -2.89 -4.72
CA ARG A 108 -13.94 -3.79 -3.90
C ARG A 108 -12.46 -3.43 -4.00
N VAL A 109 -11.75 -3.62 -2.89
CA VAL A 109 -10.28 -3.56 -2.86
C VAL A 109 -9.77 -4.88 -2.31
N THR A 110 -8.74 -5.44 -2.93
CA THR A 110 -8.10 -6.69 -2.48
C THR A 110 -6.63 -6.46 -2.17
N LEU A 111 -6.05 -7.35 -1.38
CA LEU A 111 -4.62 -7.39 -1.10
C LEU A 111 -4.22 -8.80 -0.67
N GLU A 112 -2.92 -9.08 -0.70
CA GLU A 112 -2.36 -10.32 -0.17
C GLU A 112 -1.45 -9.99 1.01
N VAL A 113 -1.45 -10.87 2.02
CA VAL A 113 -0.64 -10.69 3.23
C VAL A 113 -0.17 -12.06 3.72
N ARG A 114 1.05 -12.12 4.25
CA ARG A 114 1.57 -13.37 4.83
C ARG A 114 0.71 -13.78 6.02
N VAL A 115 0.44 -15.08 6.15
CA VAL A 115 -0.38 -15.59 7.26
C VAL A 115 0.24 -15.28 8.62
N SER A 116 1.57 -15.17 8.69
CA SER A 116 2.30 -14.84 9.91
C SER A 116 2.29 -13.36 10.28
N ASN A 117 1.88 -12.49 9.36
CA ASN A 117 1.95 -11.04 9.59
C ASN A 117 0.72 -10.54 10.37
N ALA A 118 0.67 -10.88 11.65
CA ALA A 118 -0.46 -10.54 12.51
C ALA A 118 -0.68 -9.02 12.62
N THR A 119 0.39 -8.23 12.64
CA THR A 119 0.30 -6.78 12.73
C THR A 119 -0.40 -6.19 11.51
N ALA A 120 -0.02 -6.63 10.31
CA ALA A 120 -0.65 -6.16 9.08
C ALA A 120 -2.11 -6.62 8.99
N ILE A 121 -2.38 -7.87 9.35
CA ILE A 121 -3.76 -8.40 9.34
C ILE A 121 -4.66 -7.57 10.26
N ARG A 122 -4.19 -7.24 11.46
CA ARG A 122 -4.95 -6.37 12.38
C ARG A 122 -5.17 -4.98 11.80
N PHE A 123 -4.13 -4.41 11.17
CA PHE A 123 -4.23 -3.11 10.51
C PHE A 123 -5.32 -3.12 9.43
N TYR A 124 -5.26 -4.10 8.52
CA TYR A 124 -6.24 -4.20 7.43
C TYR A 124 -7.66 -4.47 7.95
N SER A 125 -7.78 -5.27 9.00
CA SER A 125 -9.09 -5.56 9.60
C SER A 125 -9.79 -4.31 10.11
N ARG A 126 -9.05 -3.30 10.55
CA ARG A 126 -9.62 -2.02 10.97
C ARG A 126 -10.27 -1.25 9.81
N TYR A 127 -9.90 -1.55 8.57
CA TYR A 127 -10.47 -0.94 7.37
C TYR A 127 -11.51 -1.83 6.70
N GLN A 128 -12.04 -2.81 7.44
CA GLN A 128 -13.07 -3.73 6.97
C GLN A 128 -12.56 -4.74 5.92
N PHE A 129 -11.26 -4.97 5.84
CA PHE A 129 -10.73 -6.11 5.09
C PHE A 129 -10.98 -7.38 5.88
N SER A 130 -11.41 -8.42 5.19
CA SER A 130 -11.56 -9.76 5.75
C SER A 130 -10.89 -10.79 4.85
N VAL A 131 -10.49 -11.92 5.43
CA VAL A 131 -9.87 -13.01 4.68
C VAL A 131 -10.93 -13.66 3.79
N VAL A 132 -10.64 -13.73 2.49
CA VAL A 132 -11.55 -14.34 1.51
C VAL A 132 -10.95 -15.60 0.88
N ASP A 133 -9.62 -15.80 0.99
CA ASP A 133 -8.98 -16.99 0.42
C ASP A 133 -7.65 -17.26 1.14
N LEU A 134 -7.25 -18.53 1.12
CA LEU A 134 -5.93 -18.98 1.56
C LEU A 134 -5.11 -19.33 0.33
N LEU A 135 -3.97 -18.65 0.17
CA LEU A 135 -3.06 -18.82 -0.96
C LEU A 135 -1.88 -19.70 -0.51
N ARG A 136 -1.94 -20.99 -0.84
CA ARG A 136 -0.93 -21.95 -0.39
C ARG A 136 0.40 -21.73 -1.08
N ALA A 137 1.49 -21.73 -0.28
CA ALA A 137 2.86 -21.56 -0.76
C ALA A 137 3.00 -20.34 -1.70
N TYR A 138 2.32 -19.25 -1.36
CA TYR A 138 2.21 -18.08 -2.23
C TYR A 138 3.53 -17.32 -2.37
N TYR A 139 4.28 -17.22 -1.28
CA TYR A 139 5.54 -16.49 -1.25
C TYR A 139 6.71 -17.39 -1.63
N SER A 140 7.81 -16.80 -2.11
CA SER A 140 8.96 -17.53 -2.61
C SER A 140 9.62 -18.42 -1.57
N ASP A 141 9.46 -18.12 -0.28
CA ASP A 141 9.97 -18.95 0.81
C ASP A 141 9.01 -20.08 1.22
N GLY A 142 7.89 -20.23 0.51
CA GLY A 142 6.89 -21.26 0.76
C GLY A 142 5.81 -20.89 1.76
N GLU A 143 5.88 -19.72 2.36
CA GLU A 143 4.84 -19.29 3.31
C GLU A 143 3.51 -19.08 2.58
N ASN A 144 2.42 -19.46 3.25
CA ASN A 144 1.07 -19.19 2.77
C ASN A 144 0.74 -17.70 2.89
N GLY A 145 -0.15 -17.24 2.03
CA GLY A 145 -0.73 -15.91 2.10
C GLY A 145 -2.23 -15.97 2.31
N TYR A 146 -2.78 -14.92 2.90
CA TYR A 146 -4.21 -14.66 2.84
C TYR A 146 -4.47 -13.64 1.73
N GLN A 147 -5.52 -13.89 0.95
CA GLN A 147 -6.14 -12.81 0.19
C GLN A 147 -7.19 -12.17 1.09
N MET A 148 -7.11 -10.87 1.26
CA MET A 148 -8.10 -10.09 2.01
C MET A 148 -8.83 -9.16 1.06
N ALA A 149 -10.08 -8.86 1.38
CA ALA A 149 -10.90 -7.97 0.58
C ALA A 149 -11.74 -7.05 1.46
N CYS A 150 -11.95 -5.85 0.95
CA CYS A 150 -12.81 -4.84 1.54
C CYS A 150 -13.86 -4.43 0.53
N ASP A 151 -15.13 -4.57 0.87
CA ASP A 151 -16.23 -4.09 0.04
C ASP A 151 -16.44 -2.59 0.30
N LEU A 152 -16.54 -1.82 -0.78
CA LEU A 152 -16.66 -0.36 -0.71
C LEU A 152 -18.11 0.12 -0.72
N ARG A 153 -19.04 -0.80 -0.79
CA ARG A 153 -20.47 -0.48 -0.82
C ARG A 153 -21.18 -0.87 0.46
#